data_aaa3fc316e07b0d0f83f1e2760dc525b
#
_entry.id   aaa3fc316e07b0d0f83f1e2760dc525b
#
_cell.length_a   1.000
_cell.length_b   1.000
_cell.length_c   1.000
_cell.angle_alpha   90.00
_cell.angle_beta   90.00
_cell.angle_gamma   90.00
#
_symmetry.space_group_name_H-M   'P 1'
#
loop_
_entity.id
_entity.type
_entity.pdbx_description
1 polymer ?
#
loop_
_entity_poly.entity_id
_entity_poly.type
_entity_poly.pdbx_seq_one_letter_code
_entity_poly.pdbx_strand_id
1 'polypeptide(L)'
;MTATSVSVGQRLTKRTETENDSTISDEVIDMNANEQGIQAMQQGEFEQAAKHFNEAIEANQTDPTGFVNMGTLLQAINDYDRAVIFYDKAIELDGSFGAAHYAKGALAYELEQLETAEASLRQALLSGMDDADLHFMLGLTYKAMGDFVRAMPRLREAKKQSPEDVEITFQYGLALAQSEQLEEAVVALEETLDLDASHTDARYNLAIAYAFLGDQERTYAELQRVLEMQPNHELARDAIAKMDALLGN
;
A
#
# COMPACT_ATOMS: atom_id res chain seq x y z
N MET A 1 13.77 -1.44 9.67
CA MET A 1 12.84 -0.65 8.85
C MET A 1 12.99 -1.14 7.41
N THR A 2 12.15 -2.06 7.00
CA THR A 2 12.14 -2.57 5.62
C THR A 2 10.92 -1.91 4.95
N ALA A 3 11.20 -1.04 3.99
CA ALA A 3 10.16 -0.46 3.16
C ALA A 3 9.48 -1.58 2.37
N THR A 4 8.21 -1.82 2.67
CA THR A 4 7.38 -2.72 1.90
C THR A 4 6.99 -1.97 0.62
N SER A 5 7.54 -2.40 -0.51
CA SER A 5 7.13 -1.89 -1.82
C SER A 5 5.66 -2.23 -2.04
N VAL A 6 4.81 -1.21 -2.06
CA VAL A 6 3.40 -1.34 -2.42
C VAL A 6 3.32 -1.83 -3.87
N SER A 7 2.90 -3.08 -4.05
CA SER A 7 2.74 -3.70 -5.36
C SER A 7 1.50 -3.13 -6.05
N VAL A 8 1.70 -2.16 -6.91
CA VAL A 8 0.68 -1.73 -7.88
C VAL A 8 0.62 -2.80 -8.98
N GLY A 9 -0.37 -3.65 -8.94
CA GLY A 9 -0.68 -4.51 -10.07
C GLY A 9 -0.99 -5.97 -9.80
N GLN A 10 -2.06 -6.29 -9.11
CA GLN A 10 -2.70 -7.60 -9.28
C GLN A 10 -4.23 -7.50 -9.12
N ARG A 11 -4.93 -7.25 -10.20
CA ARG A 11 -6.31 -7.73 -10.38
C ARG A 11 -6.50 -8.24 -11.79
N LEU A 12 -6.29 -9.54 -11.99
CA LEU A 12 -6.88 -10.27 -13.11
C LEU A 12 -7.83 -11.33 -12.55
N THR A 13 -9.08 -11.17 -12.90
CA THR A 13 -10.25 -11.95 -12.55
C THR A 13 -10.09 -13.44 -12.83
N LYS A 14 -10.42 -14.30 -11.83
CA LYS A 14 -10.70 -15.72 -12.04
C LYS A 14 -11.94 -15.89 -12.92
N ARG A 15 -11.77 -16.50 -14.07
CA ARG A 15 -12.86 -16.99 -14.93
C ARG A 15 -12.90 -18.51 -14.83
N THR A 16 -14.07 -19.05 -14.51
CA THR A 16 -14.38 -20.46 -14.36
C THR A 16 -14.19 -21.23 -15.67
N GLU A 17 -13.51 -22.37 -15.58
CA GLU A 17 -13.35 -23.33 -16.67
C GLU A 17 -14.68 -24.01 -16.97
N THR A 18 -15.10 -23.93 -18.24
CA THR A 18 -15.97 -24.92 -18.85
C THR A 18 -15.33 -25.35 -20.18
N GLU A 19 -15.05 -26.63 -20.27
CA GLU A 19 -14.50 -27.31 -21.46
C GLU A 19 -15.32 -26.98 -22.71
N ASN A 20 -14.64 -26.55 -23.78
CA ASN A 20 -14.95 -27.02 -25.12
C ASN A 20 -13.73 -26.90 -26.04
N ASP A 21 -13.33 -28.06 -26.58
CA ASP A 21 -12.25 -28.29 -27.50
C ASP A 21 -12.59 -27.69 -28.87
N SER A 22 -11.88 -26.64 -29.28
CA SER A 22 -11.61 -26.33 -30.68
C SER A 22 -10.62 -25.18 -30.81
N THR A 23 -9.44 -25.48 -31.36
CA THR A 23 -8.50 -24.54 -32.02
C THR A 23 -8.34 -23.17 -31.37
N ILE A 24 -7.53 -23.12 -30.32
CA ILE A 24 -6.97 -21.85 -29.85
C ILE A 24 -5.94 -21.43 -30.94
N SER A 25 -6.38 -20.60 -31.88
CA SER A 25 -5.45 -19.72 -32.55
C SER A 25 -4.83 -18.88 -31.46
N ASP A 26 -3.50 -18.93 -31.30
CA ASP A 26 -2.73 -17.97 -30.51
C ASP A 26 -3.05 -16.58 -31.09
N GLU A 27 -4.12 -15.93 -30.58
CA GLU A 27 -4.24 -14.50 -30.70
C GLU A 27 -3.08 -13.93 -29.86
N VAL A 28 -1.98 -13.64 -30.52
CA VAL A 28 -0.95 -12.76 -30.00
C VAL A 28 -1.68 -11.45 -29.74
N ILE A 29 -2.07 -11.21 -28.50
CA ILE A 29 -2.57 -9.90 -28.07
C ILE A 29 -1.42 -8.95 -28.38
N ASP A 30 -1.60 -8.13 -29.40
CA ASP A 30 -0.60 -7.12 -29.82
C ASP A 30 -0.58 -6.05 -28.71
N MET A 31 0.27 -6.31 -27.70
CA MET A 31 0.45 -5.42 -26.56
C MET A 31 1.05 -4.09 -27.04
N ASN A 32 0.44 -2.99 -26.65
CA ASN A 32 1.03 -1.68 -26.92
C ASN A 32 2.34 -1.49 -26.13
N ALA A 33 3.16 -0.51 -26.52
CA ALA A 33 4.47 -0.29 -25.92
C ALA A 33 4.42 -0.03 -24.39
N ASN A 34 3.35 0.64 -23.88
CA ASN A 34 3.17 0.81 -22.45
C ASN A 34 2.95 -0.53 -21.72
N GLU A 35 2.12 -1.40 -22.28
CA GLU A 35 1.84 -2.73 -21.70
C GLU A 35 3.10 -3.62 -21.72
N GLN A 36 3.87 -3.58 -22.80
CA GLN A 36 5.15 -4.29 -22.90
C GLN A 36 6.15 -3.76 -21.87
N GLY A 37 6.22 -2.45 -21.67
CA GLY A 37 7.05 -1.82 -20.64
C GLY A 37 6.66 -2.23 -19.22
N ILE A 38 5.36 -2.27 -18.92
CA ILE A 38 4.84 -2.72 -17.62
C ILE A 38 5.19 -4.20 -17.38
N GLN A 39 5.03 -5.04 -18.41
CA GLN A 39 5.40 -6.46 -18.32
C GLN A 39 6.89 -6.64 -18.06
N ALA A 40 7.76 -5.91 -18.77
CA ALA A 40 9.19 -5.93 -18.55
C ALA A 40 9.56 -5.46 -17.13
N MET A 41 8.91 -4.42 -16.61
CA MET A 41 9.08 -3.99 -15.20
C MET A 41 8.74 -5.12 -14.21
N GLN A 42 7.62 -5.82 -14.41
CA GLN A 42 7.21 -6.93 -13.54
C GLN A 42 8.21 -8.09 -13.55
N GLN A 43 8.93 -8.26 -14.64
CA GLN A 43 10.00 -9.26 -14.80
C GLN A 43 11.36 -8.78 -14.28
N GLY A 44 11.47 -7.51 -13.85
CA GLY A 44 12.73 -6.91 -13.43
C GLY A 44 13.65 -6.49 -14.58
N GLU A 45 13.14 -6.50 -15.81
CA GLU A 45 13.88 -6.16 -17.03
C GLU A 45 13.83 -4.65 -17.29
N PHE A 46 14.39 -3.87 -16.36
CA PHE A 46 14.26 -2.41 -16.35
C PHE A 46 14.79 -1.70 -17.60
N GLU A 47 15.82 -2.23 -18.23
CA GLU A 47 16.35 -1.67 -19.50
C GLU A 47 15.35 -1.85 -20.65
N GLN A 48 14.69 -3.00 -20.73
CA GLN A 48 13.64 -3.26 -21.72
C GLN A 48 12.39 -2.41 -21.43
N ALA A 49 11.99 -2.30 -20.16
CA ALA A 49 10.90 -1.43 -19.74
C ALA A 49 11.15 0.02 -20.18
N ALA A 50 12.36 0.55 -19.93
CA ALA A 50 12.74 1.89 -20.35
C ALA A 50 12.65 2.08 -21.88
N LYS A 51 13.08 1.08 -22.65
CA LYS A 51 12.97 1.11 -24.11
C LYS A 51 11.51 1.20 -24.55
N HIS A 52 10.65 0.35 -24.04
CA HIS A 52 9.22 0.34 -24.40
C HIS A 52 8.49 1.60 -23.97
N PHE A 53 8.78 2.16 -22.78
CA PHE A 53 8.19 3.44 -22.39
C PHE A 53 8.68 4.61 -23.24
N ASN A 54 9.95 4.61 -23.69
CA ASN A 54 10.42 5.59 -24.67
C ASN A 54 9.70 5.43 -26.01
N GLU A 55 9.52 4.22 -26.53
CA GLU A 55 8.74 3.94 -27.73
C GLU A 55 7.31 4.47 -27.60
N ALA A 56 6.66 4.27 -26.45
CA ALA A 56 5.32 4.80 -26.19
C ALA A 56 5.29 6.34 -26.20
N ILE A 57 6.27 6.99 -25.57
CA ILE A 57 6.40 8.45 -25.55
C ILE A 57 6.67 8.99 -26.97
N GLU A 58 7.55 8.37 -27.74
CA GLU A 58 7.86 8.79 -29.12
C GLU A 58 6.64 8.64 -30.05
N ALA A 59 5.84 7.57 -29.85
CA ALA A 59 4.65 7.31 -30.63
C ALA A 59 3.53 8.34 -30.33
N ASN A 60 3.42 8.81 -29.10
CA ASN A 60 2.44 9.84 -28.71
C ASN A 60 2.99 10.74 -27.60
N GLN A 61 3.64 11.83 -27.98
CA GLN A 61 4.26 12.79 -27.08
C GLN A 61 3.23 13.64 -26.27
N THR A 62 1.96 13.54 -26.56
CA THR A 62 0.88 14.24 -25.85
C THR A 62 0.12 13.35 -24.87
N ASP A 63 0.39 12.05 -24.88
CA ASP A 63 -0.19 11.10 -23.92
C ASP A 63 0.62 11.10 -22.61
N PRO A 64 0.04 11.49 -21.47
CA PRO A 64 0.75 11.51 -20.20
C PRO A 64 1.13 10.11 -19.69
N THR A 65 0.50 9.03 -20.18
CA THR A 65 0.65 7.66 -19.66
C THR A 65 2.10 7.17 -19.76
N GLY A 66 2.75 7.34 -20.91
CA GLY A 66 4.14 6.91 -21.10
C GLY A 66 5.11 7.64 -20.16
N PHE A 67 4.84 8.90 -19.87
CA PHE A 67 5.64 9.69 -18.93
C PHE A 67 5.47 9.19 -17.50
N VAL A 68 4.24 8.90 -17.05
CA VAL A 68 3.99 8.31 -15.73
C VAL A 68 4.69 6.97 -15.60
N ASN A 69 4.58 6.09 -16.60
CA ASN A 69 5.21 4.78 -16.59
C ASN A 69 6.75 4.88 -16.52
N MET A 70 7.35 5.81 -17.27
CA MET A 70 8.79 6.06 -17.19
C MET A 70 9.19 6.60 -15.82
N GLY A 71 8.40 7.52 -15.23
CA GLY A 71 8.61 8.01 -13.87
C GLY A 71 8.55 6.89 -12.83
N THR A 72 7.58 5.98 -12.96
CA THR A 72 7.43 4.81 -12.07
C THR A 72 8.62 3.84 -12.20
N LEU A 73 9.11 3.63 -13.41
CA LEU A 73 10.34 2.86 -13.64
C LEU A 73 11.55 3.50 -12.94
N LEU A 74 11.72 4.82 -13.11
CA LEU A 74 12.83 5.55 -12.49
C LEU A 74 12.74 5.52 -10.97
N GLN A 75 11.54 5.64 -10.40
CA GLN A 75 11.31 5.44 -8.96
C GLN A 75 11.72 4.03 -8.52
N ALA A 76 11.36 2.99 -9.26
CA ALA A 76 11.71 1.60 -8.94
C ALA A 76 13.23 1.33 -8.90
N ILE A 77 14.01 2.10 -9.66
CA ILE A 77 15.48 2.05 -9.62
C ILE A 77 16.12 3.16 -8.76
N ASN A 78 15.31 3.82 -7.90
CA ASN A 78 15.69 4.89 -6.98
C ASN A 78 16.27 6.16 -7.66
N ASP A 79 15.92 6.41 -8.92
CA ASP A 79 16.24 7.66 -9.61
C ASP A 79 15.11 8.68 -9.42
N TYR A 80 14.95 9.11 -8.19
CA TYR A 80 13.84 9.94 -7.75
C TYR A 80 13.81 11.31 -8.42
N ASP A 81 14.96 11.90 -8.64
CA ASP A 81 15.06 13.23 -9.28
C ASP A 81 14.48 13.21 -10.69
N ARG A 82 14.85 12.19 -11.50
CA ARG A 82 14.27 12.04 -12.82
C ARG A 82 12.82 11.60 -12.78
N ALA A 83 12.42 10.76 -11.83
CA ALA A 83 11.03 10.34 -11.68
C ALA A 83 10.11 11.55 -11.52
N VAL A 84 10.46 12.51 -10.65
CA VAL A 84 9.69 13.75 -10.45
C VAL A 84 9.55 14.53 -11.76
N ILE A 85 10.64 14.66 -12.56
CA ILE A 85 10.61 15.37 -13.85
C ILE A 85 9.59 14.72 -14.81
N PHE A 86 9.54 13.40 -14.86
CA PHE A 86 8.61 12.66 -15.72
C PHE A 86 7.16 12.79 -15.24
N TYR A 87 6.90 12.75 -13.93
CA TYR A 87 5.58 13.01 -13.38
C TYR A 87 5.12 14.44 -13.63
N ASP A 88 5.99 15.43 -13.45
CA ASP A 88 5.70 16.82 -13.76
C ASP A 88 5.39 17.03 -15.23
N LYS A 89 6.10 16.32 -16.11
CA LYS A 89 5.83 16.36 -17.55
C LYS A 89 4.46 15.77 -17.90
N ALA A 90 4.06 14.69 -17.26
CA ALA A 90 2.71 14.12 -17.42
C ALA A 90 1.63 15.13 -16.97
N ILE A 91 1.85 15.81 -15.84
CA ILE A 91 0.93 16.85 -15.32
C ILE A 91 0.88 18.08 -16.24
N GLU A 92 2.01 18.48 -16.84
CA GLU A 92 2.03 19.56 -17.86
C GLU A 92 1.20 19.22 -19.09
N LEU A 93 1.21 17.96 -19.52
CA LEU A 93 0.45 17.49 -20.69
C LEU A 93 -1.05 17.41 -20.39
N ASP A 94 -1.40 16.90 -19.23
CA ASP A 94 -2.78 16.85 -18.74
C ASP A 94 -2.82 17.10 -17.22
N GLY A 95 -3.16 18.34 -16.84
CA GLY A 95 -3.30 18.74 -15.44
C GLY A 95 -4.40 18.02 -14.68
N SER A 96 -5.30 17.30 -15.37
CA SER A 96 -6.34 16.47 -14.77
C SER A 96 -6.02 14.98 -14.76
N PHE A 97 -4.81 14.58 -15.17
CA PHE A 97 -4.41 13.17 -15.19
C PHE A 97 -4.11 12.68 -13.76
N GLY A 98 -5.12 12.12 -13.11
CA GLY A 98 -5.07 11.69 -11.70
C GLY A 98 -3.91 10.75 -11.39
N ALA A 99 -3.57 9.83 -12.30
CA ALA A 99 -2.46 8.89 -12.12
C ALA A 99 -1.09 9.58 -11.97
N ALA A 100 -0.84 10.71 -12.68
CA ALA A 100 0.40 11.47 -12.53
C ALA A 100 0.49 12.15 -11.17
N HIS A 101 -0.62 12.72 -10.71
CA HIS A 101 -0.71 13.34 -9.38
C HIS A 101 -0.56 12.27 -8.28
N TYR A 102 -1.19 11.10 -8.44
CA TYR A 102 -1.04 9.98 -7.51
C TYR A 102 0.42 9.52 -7.43
N ALA A 103 1.05 9.24 -8.57
CA ALA A 103 2.44 8.77 -8.61
C ALA A 103 3.42 9.77 -7.98
N LYS A 104 3.26 11.08 -8.30
CA LYS A 104 4.05 12.13 -7.66
C LYS A 104 3.82 12.21 -6.15
N GLY A 105 2.57 12.06 -5.70
CA GLY A 105 2.22 12.06 -4.29
C GLY A 105 2.77 10.86 -3.54
N ALA A 106 2.70 9.67 -4.13
CA ALA A 106 3.27 8.45 -3.57
C ALA A 106 4.81 8.54 -3.43
N LEU A 107 5.49 9.06 -4.45
CA LEU A 107 6.94 9.32 -4.37
C LEU A 107 7.27 10.36 -3.29
N ALA A 108 6.50 11.44 -3.20
CA ALA A 108 6.71 12.45 -2.17
C ALA A 108 6.52 11.87 -0.75
N TYR A 109 5.56 10.96 -0.56
CA TYR A 109 5.38 10.24 0.70
C TYR A 109 6.60 9.36 1.03
N GLU A 110 7.12 8.61 0.06
CA GLU A 110 8.33 7.79 0.20
C GLU A 110 9.55 8.62 0.61
N LEU A 111 9.64 9.85 0.10
CA LEU A 111 10.69 10.81 0.43
C LEU A 111 10.40 11.64 1.70
N GLU A 112 9.38 11.28 2.46
CA GLU A 112 8.94 12.00 3.68
C GLU A 112 8.58 13.47 3.45
N GLN A 113 8.27 13.85 2.20
CA GLN A 113 7.84 15.21 1.82
C GLN A 113 6.30 15.30 1.97
N LEU A 114 5.82 15.23 3.20
CA LEU A 114 4.41 14.99 3.52
C LEU A 114 3.45 16.06 2.97
N GLU A 115 3.84 17.34 2.97
CA GLU A 115 3.05 18.43 2.42
C GLU A 115 2.91 18.31 0.90
N THR A 116 3.98 17.92 0.21
CA THR A 116 3.96 17.66 -1.24
C THR A 116 3.11 16.43 -1.56
N ALA A 117 3.21 15.38 -0.74
CA ALA A 117 2.39 14.17 -0.86
C ALA A 117 0.90 14.51 -0.72
N GLU A 118 0.52 15.22 0.35
CA GLU A 118 -0.87 15.67 0.55
C GLU A 118 -1.37 16.46 -0.66
N ALA A 119 -0.62 17.47 -1.09
CA ALA A 119 -1.03 18.33 -2.19
C ALA A 119 -1.27 17.53 -3.48
N SER A 120 -0.34 16.65 -3.83
CA SER A 120 -0.42 15.83 -5.05
C SER A 120 -1.55 14.80 -4.98
N LEU A 121 -1.67 14.05 -3.88
CA LEU A 121 -2.74 13.06 -3.71
C LEU A 121 -4.14 13.70 -3.69
N ARG A 122 -4.26 14.91 -3.13
CA ARG A 122 -5.52 15.65 -3.20
C ARG A 122 -5.86 16.10 -4.63
N GLN A 123 -4.86 16.44 -5.44
CA GLN A 123 -5.09 16.73 -6.86
C GLN A 123 -5.54 15.48 -7.61
N ALA A 124 -4.97 14.30 -7.32
CA ALA A 124 -5.45 13.03 -7.87
C ALA A 124 -6.95 12.81 -7.56
N LEU A 125 -7.36 13.04 -6.31
CA LEU A 125 -8.77 12.95 -5.92
C LEU A 125 -9.65 13.96 -6.64
N LEU A 126 -9.21 15.22 -6.78
CA LEU A 126 -9.93 16.27 -7.51
C LEU A 126 -10.02 15.99 -9.02
N SER A 127 -9.10 15.22 -9.56
CA SER A 127 -9.11 14.74 -10.96
C SER A 127 -10.07 13.58 -11.19
N GLY A 128 -10.78 13.13 -10.14
CA GLY A 128 -11.78 12.07 -10.21
C GLY A 128 -11.25 10.67 -9.94
N MET A 129 -9.98 10.51 -9.53
CA MET A 129 -9.48 9.26 -9.01
C MET A 129 -10.10 9.00 -7.62
N ASP A 130 -10.74 7.87 -7.43
CA ASP A 130 -11.48 7.54 -6.20
C ASP A 130 -11.41 6.03 -5.94
N ASP A 131 -10.19 5.53 -5.78
CA ASP A 131 -9.92 4.12 -5.50
C ASP A 131 -9.31 3.91 -4.11
N ALA A 132 -9.24 2.64 -3.71
CA ALA A 132 -8.71 2.26 -2.40
C ALA A 132 -7.26 2.72 -2.19
N ASP A 133 -6.43 2.65 -3.23
CA ASP A 133 -5.01 2.98 -3.15
C ASP A 133 -4.81 4.48 -2.88
N LEU A 134 -5.58 5.34 -3.56
CA LEU A 134 -5.53 6.79 -3.31
C LEU A 134 -5.99 7.14 -1.90
N HIS A 135 -7.10 6.54 -1.44
CA HIS A 135 -7.58 6.76 -0.07
C HIS A 135 -6.59 6.25 0.96
N PHE A 136 -5.97 5.11 0.70
CA PHE A 136 -4.94 4.54 1.56
C PHE A 136 -3.72 5.47 1.67
N MET A 137 -3.18 5.93 0.54
CA MET A 137 -2.04 6.86 0.51
C MET A 137 -2.34 8.19 1.19
N LEU A 138 -3.54 8.76 0.98
CA LEU A 138 -3.98 9.95 1.72
C LEU A 138 -4.08 9.68 3.22
N GLY A 139 -4.62 8.52 3.60
CA GLY A 139 -4.72 8.11 5.00
C GLY A 139 -3.36 7.97 5.67
N LEU A 140 -2.41 7.30 5.01
CA LEU A 140 -1.03 7.17 5.49
C LEU A 140 -0.32 8.53 5.60
N THR A 141 -0.52 9.40 4.60
CA THR A 141 0.07 10.75 4.59
C THR A 141 -0.44 11.55 5.79
N TYR A 142 -1.76 11.60 6.02
CA TYR A 142 -2.32 12.28 7.19
C TYR A 142 -1.89 11.66 8.51
N LYS A 143 -1.81 10.33 8.58
CA LYS A 143 -1.29 9.62 9.76
C LYS A 143 0.16 10.01 10.05
N ALA A 144 1.02 10.08 9.03
CA ALA A 144 2.42 10.50 9.16
C ALA A 144 2.55 11.97 9.61
N MET A 145 1.61 12.83 9.20
CA MET A 145 1.50 14.22 9.67
C MET A 145 0.94 14.33 11.11
N GLY A 146 0.49 13.23 11.71
CA GLY A 146 -0.18 13.22 13.02
C GLY A 146 -1.63 13.72 12.99
N ASP A 147 -2.21 13.88 11.80
CA ASP A 147 -3.58 14.34 11.62
C ASP A 147 -4.55 13.14 11.49
N PHE A 148 -4.85 12.54 12.63
CA PHE A 148 -5.77 11.40 12.70
C PHE A 148 -7.21 11.76 12.32
N VAL A 149 -7.61 13.02 12.46
CA VAL A 149 -8.95 13.50 12.09
C VAL A 149 -9.15 13.35 10.58
N ARG A 150 -8.14 13.69 9.78
CA ARG A 150 -8.19 13.52 8.32
C ARG A 150 -7.81 12.10 7.87
N ALA A 151 -6.94 11.41 8.61
CA ALA A 151 -6.50 10.05 8.28
C ALA A 151 -7.64 9.02 8.36
N MET A 152 -8.41 9.04 9.44
CA MET A 152 -9.43 8.03 9.73
C MET A 152 -10.49 7.86 8.63
N PRO A 153 -11.14 8.93 8.11
CA PRO A 153 -12.13 8.77 7.04
C PRO A 153 -11.51 8.21 5.75
N ARG A 154 -10.23 8.49 5.48
CA ARG A 154 -9.53 7.98 4.30
C ARG A 154 -9.20 6.50 4.43
N LEU A 155 -8.61 6.08 5.55
CA LEU A 155 -8.32 4.66 5.80
C LEU A 155 -9.61 3.82 5.86
N ARG A 156 -10.68 4.37 6.43
CA ARG A 156 -11.99 3.71 6.42
C ARG A 156 -12.54 3.52 5.01
N GLU A 157 -12.43 4.53 4.13
CA GLU A 157 -12.89 4.41 2.75
C GLU A 157 -12.02 3.42 1.97
N ALA A 158 -10.69 3.43 2.16
CA ALA A 158 -9.78 2.44 1.58
C ALA A 158 -10.19 1.01 1.97
N LYS A 159 -10.40 0.76 3.27
CA LYS A 159 -10.85 -0.55 3.78
C LYS A 159 -12.20 -0.98 3.20
N LYS A 160 -13.16 -0.04 3.09
CA LYS A 160 -14.46 -0.33 2.51
C LYS A 160 -14.38 -0.75 1.04
N GLN A 161 -13.48 -0.14 0.26
CA GLN A 161 -13.27 -0.47 -1.15
C GLN A 161 -12.43 -1.72 -1.36
N SER A 162 -11.51 -2.03 -0.46
CA SER A 162 -10.63 -3.20 -0.49
C SER A 162 -10.62 -3.92 0.85
N PRO A 163 -11.74 -4.59 1.22
CA PRO A 163 -11.89 -5.20 2.54
C PRO A 163 -10.99 -6.42 2.79
N GLU A 164 -10.47 -7.04 1.72
CA GLU A 164 -9.57 -8.20 1.80
C GLU A 164 -8.09 -7.82 1.72
N ASP A 165 -7.77 -6.52 1.67
CA ASP A 165 -6.40 -6.05 1.69
C ASP A 165 -5.87 -6.03 3.13
N VAL A 166 -4.87 -6.88 3.37
CA VAL A 166 -4.26 -7.08 4.70
C VAL A 166 -3.63 -5.78 5.22
N GLU A 167 -2.87 -5.09 4.36
CA GLU A 167 -2.14 -3.89 4.76
C GLU A 167 -3.09 -2.72 5.05
N ILE A 168 -4.11 -2.52 4.22
CA ILE A 168 -5.14 -1.50 4.44
C ILE A 168 -5.87 -1.76 5.77
N THR A 169 -6.26 -3.02 6.03
CA THR A 169 -6.96 -3.41 7.25
C THR A 169 -6.08 -3.21 8.48
N PHE A 170 -4.81 -3.61 8.39
CA PHE A 170 -3.83 -3.41 9.45
C PHE A 170 -3.60 -1.93 9.77
N GLN A 171 -3.34 -1.10 8.76
CA GLN A 171 -3.09 0.33 8.96
C GLN A 171 -4.31 1.08 9.49
N TYR A 172 -5.51 0.64 9.11
CA TYR A 172 -6.75 1.14 9.70
C TYR A 172 -6.85 0.79 11.19
N GLY A 173 -6.55 -0.46 11.57
CA GLY A 173 -6.50 -0.91 12.97
C GLY A 173 -5.48 -0.12 13.79
N LEU A 174 -4.29 0.13 13.26
CA LEU A 174 -3.28 0.96 13.91
C LEU A 174 -3.75 2.40 14.12
N ALA A 175 -4.39 2.99 13.11
CA ALA A 175 -4.92 4.36 13.22
C ALA A 175 -6.04 4.45 14.27
N LEU A 176 -6.89 3.44 14.38
CA LEU A 176 -7.90 3.33 15.44
C LEU A 176 -7.25 3.29 16.82
N ALA A 177 -6.23 2.43 17.01
CA ALA A 177 -5.51 2.32 18.28
C ALA A 177 -4.83 3.65 18.68
N GLN A 178 -4.19 4.31 17.72
CA GLN A 178 -3.56 5.61 17.93
C GLN A 178 -4.54 6.75 18.22
N SER A 179 -5.80 6.57 17.81
CA SER A 179 -6.92 7.49 18.08
C SER A 179 -7.71 7.10 19.34
N GLU A 180 -7.18 6.19 20.16
CA GLU A 180 -7.79 5.68 21.40
C GLU A 180 -9.15 4.97 21.19
N GLN A 181 -9.48 4.57 19.95
CA GLN A 181 -10.67 3.76 19.60
C GLN A 181 -10.31 2.28 19.73
N LEU A 182 -10.05 1.83 20.98
CA LEU A 182 -9.39 0.55 21.23
C LEU A 182 -10.27 -0.66 20.88
N GLU A 183 -11.57 -0.60 21.11
CA GLU A 183 -12.49 -1.69 20.81
C GLU A 183 -12.57 -1.93 19.28
N GLU A 184 -12.68 -0.85 18.52
CA GLU A 184 -12.69 -0.92 17.06
C GLU A 184 -11.30 -1.34 16.51
N ALA A 185 -10.22 -0.92 17.18
CA ALA A 185 -8.86 -1.36 16.81
C ALA A 185 -8.69 -2.88 16.98
N VAL A 186 -9.22 -3.44 18.08
CA VAL A 186 -9.22 -4.90 18.29
C VAL A 186 -9.90 -5.60 17.13
N VAL A 187 -11.11 -5.17 16.75
CA VAL A 187 -11.85 -5.78 15.63
C VAL A 187 -11.04 -5.72 14.33
N ALA A 188 -10.46 -4.56 14.00
CA ALA A 188 -9.69 -4.42 12.75
C ALA A 188 -8.39 -5.24 12.75
N LEU A 189 -7.73 -5.38 13.91
CA LEU A 189 -6.51 -6.20 14.05
C LEU A 189 -6.84 -7.71 14.03
N GLU A 190 -7.98 -8.13 14.60
CA GLU A 190 -8.49 -9.50 14.46
C GLU A 190 -8.82 -9.81 13.00
N GLU A 191 -9.51 -8.92 12.28
CA GLU A 191 -9.76 -9.07 10.84
C GLU A 191 -8.45 -9.16 10.02
N THR A 192 -7.41 -8.40 10.40
CA THR A 192 -6.08 -8.52 9.78
C THR A 192 -5.52 -9.93 9.94
N LEU A 193 -5.67 -10.52 11.15
CA LEU A 193 -5.20 -11.87 11.44
C LEU A 193 -6.07 -12.96 10.82
N ASP A 194 -7.34 -12.69 10.54
CA ASP A 194 -8.21 -13.59 9.77
C ASP A 194 -7.78 -13.62 8.28
N LEU A 195 -7.32 -12.49 7.74
CA LEU A 195 -6.80 -12.39 6.38
C LEU A 195 -5.37 -12.97 6.26
N ASP A 196 -4.51 -12.69 7.24
CA ASP A 196 -3.15 -13.24 7.35
C ASP A 196 -2.81 -13.62 8.79
N ALA A 197 -3.01 -14.88 9.13
CA ALA A 197 -2.70 -15.42 10.47
C ALA A 197 -1.21 -15.34 10.84
N SER A 198 -0.34 -15.10 9.86
CA SER A 198 1.11 -14.96 10.05
C SER A 198 1.58 -13.53 10.31
N HIS A 199 0.68 -12.56 10.31
CA HIS A 199 0.99 -11.14 10.48
C HIS A 199 1.37 -10.82 11.94
N THR A 200 2.66 -10.95 12.26
CA THR A 200 3.19 -10.83 13.63
C THR A 200 2.96 -9.44 14.21
N ASP A 201 3.10 -8.37 13.41
CA ASP A 201 2.90 -7.01 13.87
C ASP A 201 1.44 -6.72 14.24
N ALA A 202 0.47 -7.26 13.47
CA ALA A 202 -0.94 -7.16 13.83
C ALA A 202 -1.23 -7.87 15.16
N ARG A 203 -0.67 -9.06 15.37
CA ARG A 203 -0.80 -9.82 16.61
C ARG A 203 -0.20 -9.09 17.80
N TYR A 204 0.99 -8.51 17.65
CA TYR A 204 1.60 -7.70 18.69
C TYR A 204 0.73 -6.47 19.03
N ASN A 205 0.25 -5.74 18.03
CA ASN A 205 -0.60 -4.56 18.26
C ASN A 205 -1.95 -4.93 18.86
N LEU A 206 -2.52 -6.09 18.51
CA LEU A 206 -3.71 -6.64 19.16
C LEU A 206 -3.47 -6.89 20.66
N ALA A 207 -2.32 -7.49 21.02
CA ALA A 207 -1.95 -7.67 22.42
C ALA A 207 -1.85 -6.33 23.16
N ILE A 208 -1.25 -5.32 22.53
CA ILE A 208 -1.15 -3.98 23.11
C ILE A 208 -2.55 -3.34 23.28
N ALA A 209 -3.46 -3.48 22.30
CA ALA A 209 -4.83 -3.00 22.43
C ALA A 209 -5.57 -3.66 23.61
N TYR A 210 -5.43 -4.98 23.77
CA TYR A 210 -5.97 -5.68 24.94
C TYR A 210 -5.35 -5.20 26.26
N ALA A 211 -4.06 -4.90 26.29
CA ALA A 211 -3.40 -4.36 27.47
C ALA A 211 -4.00 -3.01 27.89
N PHE A 212 -4.25 -2.13 26.94
CA PHE A 212 -4.90 -0.84 27.20
C PHE A 212 -6.36 -0.99 27.63
N LEU A 213 -7.06 -2.02 27.18
CA LEU A 213 -8.41 -2.38 27.63
C LEU A 213 -8.42 -3.09 29.02
N GLY A 214 -7.25 -3.41 29.58
CA GLY A 214 -7.11 -4.07 30.86
C GLY A 214 -7.30 -5.59 30.82
N ASP A 215 -7.39 -6.20 29.63
CA ASP A 215 -7.53 -7.64 29.45
C ASP A 215 -6.16 -8.34 29.49
N GLN A 216 -5.71 -8.64 30.69
CA GLN A 216 -4.40 -9.24 30.92
C GLN A 216 -4.29 -10.65 30.33
N GLU A 217 -5.39 -11.43 30.35
CA GLU A 217 -5.39 -12.80 29.84
C GLU A 217 -5.16 -12.85 28.33
N ARG A 218 -5.94 -12.07 27.56
CA ARG A 218 -5.77 -12.00 26.12
C ARG A 218 -4.46 -11.35 25.74
N THR A 219 -4.02 -10.31 26.46
CA THR A 219 -2.69 -9.69 26.26
C THR A 219 -1.58 -10.73 26.31
N TYR A 220 -1.55 -11.53 27.40
CA TYR A 220 -0.50 -12.53 27.61
C TYR A 220 -0.56 -13.61 26.53
N ALA A 221 -1.74 -14.10 26.19
CA ALA A 221 -1.93 -15.12 25.15
C ALA A 221 -1.42 -14.66 23.78
N GLU A 222 -1.76 -13.43 23.37
CA GLU A 222 -1.30 -12.92 22.05
C GLU A 222 0.21 -12.65 22.06
N LEU A 223 0.80 -12.12 23.14
CA LEU A 223 2.26 -11.95 23.25
C LEU A 223 3.00 -13.28 23.17
N GLN A 224 2.47 -14.34 23.79
CA GLN A 224 3.06 -15.68 23.68
C GLN A 224 3.06 -16.17 22.23
N ARG A 225 1.94 -16.00 21.49
CA ARG A 225 1.85 -16.35 20.08
C ARG A 225 2.83 -15.55 19.22
N VAL A 226 3.06 -14.25 19.54
CA VAL A 226 4.12 -13.46 18.89
C VAL A 226 5.48 -14.11 19.08
N LEU A 227 5.82 -14.58 20.30
CA LEU A 227 7.10 -15.23 20.56
C LEU A 227 7.20 -16.65 19.96
N GLU A 228 6.10 -17.36 19.80
CA GLU A 228 6.07 -18.63 19.06
C GLU A 228 6.43 -18.41 17.58
N MET A 229 5.92 -17.33 16.98
CA MET A 229 6.16 -16.97 15.56
C MET A 229 7.55 -16.33 15.39
N GLN A 230 7.93 -15.44 16.30
CA GLN A 230 9.19 -14.69 16.29
C GLN A 230 9.86 -14.75 17.67
N PRO A 231 10.68 -15.78 17.96
CA PRO A 231 11.31 -15.95 19.29
C PRO A 231 12.21 -14.78 19.70
N ASN A 232 12.66 -13.98 18.74
CA ASN A 232 13.54 -12.83 18.98
C ASN A 232 12.77 -11.49 19.03
N HIS A 233 11.45 -11.49 19.14
CA HIS A 233 10.66 -10.26 19.23
C HIS A 233 10.86 -9.60 20.60
N GLU A 234 11.77 -8.62 20.67
CA GLU A 234 12.21 -8.00 21.93
C GLU A 234 11.07 -7.35 22.70
N LEU A 235 10.22 -6.57 22.01
CA LEU A 235 9.11 -5.87 22.66
C LEU A 235 8.09 -6.82 23.30
N ALA A 236 7.78 -7.95 22.67
CA ALA A 236 6.87 -8.94 23.23
C ALA A 236 7.48 -9.64 24.45
N ARG A 237 8.77 -9.96 24.40
CA ARG A 237 9.51 -10.55 25.52
C ARG A 237 9.53 -9.61 26.73
N ASP A 238 9.83 -8.33 26.49
CA ASP A 238 9.86 -7.31 27.54
C ASP A 238 8.45 -7.08 28.15
N ALA A 239 7.41 -7.11 27.32
CA ALA A 239 6.05 -6.98 27.80
C ALA A 239 5.65 -8.14 28.71
N ILE A 240 5.94 -9.39 28.31
CA ILE A 240 5.68 -10.58 29.15
C ILE A 240 6.48 -10.51 30.47
N ALA A 241 7.79 -10.19 30.42
CA ALA A 241 8.60 -10.08 31.62
C ALA A 241 8.06 -9.03 32.60
N LYS A 242 7.54 -7.91 32.11
CA LYS A 242 6.88 -6.90 32.96
C LYS A 242 5.58 -7.42 33.56
N MET A 243 4.76 -8.15 32.79
CA MET A 243 3.53 -8.76 33.29
C MET A 243 3.81 -9.79 34.38
N ASP A 244 4.80 -10.68 34.16
CA ASP A 244 5.21 -11.69 35.16
C ASP A 244 5.69 -11.04 36.47
N ALA A 245 6.49 -9.98 36.37
CA ALA A 245 6.96 -9.25 37.55
C ALA A 245 5.80 -8.57 38.33
N LEU A 246 4.76 -8.11 37.65
CA LEU A 246 3.58 -7.51 38.28
C LEU A 246 2.66 -8.55 38.94
N LEU A 247 2.61 -9.76 38.39
CA LEU A 247 1.80 -10.87 38.89
C LEU A 247 2.51 -11.68 40.00
N GLY A 248 3.79 -11.40 40.28
CA GLY A 248 4.57 -12.07 41.32
C GLY A 248 4.99 -13.51 40.97
N ASN A 249 5.07 -13.82 39.68
CA ASN A 249 5.52 -15.11 39.13
C ASN A 249 7.02 -15.08 38.84
#